data_4d685bc4392fc41dc158ae301f483621
#
_entry.id   4d685bc4392fc41dc158ae301f483621
#
_cell.length_a   1.000
_cell.length_b   1.000
_cell.length_c   1.000
_cell.angle_alpha   90.00
_cell.angle_beta   90.00
_cell.angle_gamma   90.00
#
_symmetry.space_group_name_H-M   'P 1'
#
loop_
_entity.id
_entity.type
_entity.pdbx_description
1 polymer ?
#
loop_
_entity_poly.entity_id
_entity_poly.type
_entity_poly.pdbx_seq_one_letter_code
_entity_poly.pdbx_strand_id
1 'polypeptide(L)'
;MKTLQHVLLAATALLTAPTLAQDRAISPNGGRPEIHDVEEMRRIGGYTAPGARAYADLAAQAGGKVWPVTLYYRCQAVRERRPLKAPAPKPIEVFDHVYSIGTAENNIWAIDTDDGILLLDALSSEADARDVIVANMKTLGLDPKRIRIIVITHNHFDHFGGAAYLKALSGAKIGMSRADWTGKPMMGTLPVKAGDDFFIEDGQTITLGGRSVTALLTPGHTPGTISLLFPVSDHGVPHMASLFGGQGSPRDVAALMIFRHSLDHFADYTDRMQADVVLSNHTVGDDGLTRVAALQRRRAGEPNPYVVGREGVIRYDAEWRGCLSADIDQAIAGGGIKPGTRAIKQTGGGAW
;
A
#
# COMPACT_ATOMS: atom_id res chain seq x y z
N MET A 1 -20.57 -89.08 19.01
CA MET A 1 -19.46 -88.12 19.17
C MET A 1 -19.52 -87.19 18.01
N LYS A 2 -20.01 -85.96 18.24
CA LYS A 2 -20.11 -84.82 17.22
C LYS A 2 -19.31 -83.68 17.78
N THR A 3 -18.19 -83.39 17.16
CA THR A 3 -17.31 -82.26 17.45
C THR A 3 -17.90 -80.96 16.84
N LEU A 4 -18.22 -79.95 17.66
CA LEU A 4 -18.62 -78.66 17.28
C LEU A 4 -17.33 -77.79 17.01
N GLN A 5 -17.15 -77.33 15.79
CA GLN A 5 -16.13 -76.32 15.45
C GLN A 5 -16.74 -74.92 15.65
N HIS A 6 -16.09 -74.15 16.52
CA HIS A 6 -16.43 -72.72 16.71
C HIS A 6 -15.62 -71.88 15.71
N VAL A 7 -16.30 -71.20 14.81
CA VAL A 7 -15.71 -70.19 13.92
C VAL A 7 -15.72 -68.90 14.63
N LEU A 8 -14.53 -68.36 14.97
CA LEU A 8 -14.39 -66.94 15.43
C LEU A 8 -14.37 -66.00 14.21
N LEU A 9 -15.38 -65.15 14.07
CA LEU A 9 -15.34 -64.01 13.19
C LEU A 9 -14.60 -62.86 13.88
N ALA A 10 -13.42 -62.51 13.37
CA ALA A 10 -12.73 -61.31 13.78
C ALA A 10 -13.29 -60.11 12.97
N ALA A 11 -13.99 -59.23 13.65
CA ALA A 11 -14.43 -57.96 13.10
C ALA A 11 -13.27 -56.95 13.13
N THR A 12 -12.67 -56.67 12.00
CA THR A 12 -11.70 -55.55 11.83
C THR A 12 -12.45 -54.24 11.74
N ALA A 13 -12.47 -53.48 12.83
CA ALA A 13 -12.92 -52.09 12.83
C ALA A 13 -11.87 -51.21 12.12
N LEU A 14 -12.19 -50.75 10.94
CA LEU A 14 -11.45 -49.70 10.25
C LEU A 14 -11.68 -48.38 10.99
N LEU A 15 -10.74 -47.98 11.83
CA LEU A 15 -10.67 -46.63 12.39
C LEU A 15 -10.27 -45.68 11.27
N THR A 16 -11.26 -44.97 10.68
CA THR A 16 -11.01 -43.79 9.85
C THR A 16 -10.53 -42.69 10.76
N ALA A 17 -9.22 -42.39 10.73
CA ALA A 17 -8.69 -41.22 11.37
C ALA A 17 -9.34 -39.96 10.71
N PRO A 18 -9.81 -38.99 11.49
CA PRO A 18 -10.26 -37.72 10.93
C PRO A 18 -9.05 -37.07 10.23
N THR A 19 -9.15 -36.86 8.92
CA THR A 19 -8.25 -35.97 8.20
C THR A 19 -8.42 -34.59 8.83
N LEU A 20 -7.49 -34.22 9.69
CA LEU A 20 -7.30 -32.83 10.10
C LEU A 20 -7.07 -32.04 8.80
N ALA A 21 -8.08 -31.28 8.38
CA ALA A 21 -7.89 -30.23 7.41
C ALA A 21 -6.76 -29.36 7.98
N GLN A 22 -5.57 -29.47 7.37
CA GLN A 22 -4.50 -28.54 7.65
C GLN A 22 -5.05 -27.16 7.25
N ASP A 23 -5.42 -26.36 8.23
CA ASP A 23 -5.56 -24.92 8.06
C ASP A 23 -4.25 -24.45 7.44
N ARG A 24 -4.24 -24.28 6.12
CA ARG A 24 -3.12 -23.65 5.42
C ARG A 24 -3.06 -22.25 6.01
N ALA A 25 -2.10 -22.03 6.88
CA ALA A 25 -1.82 -20.72 7.41
C ALA A 25 -1.78 -19.73 6.24
N ILE A 26 -2.67 -18.72 6.27
CA ILE A 26 -2.70 -17.69 5.25
C ILE A 26 -1.31 -17.05 5.24
N SER A 27 -0.66 -17.00 4.07
CA SER A 27 0.65 -16.36 3.93
C SER A 27 0.59 -14.93 4.51
N PRO A 28 1.61 -14.49 5.25
CA PRO A 28 1.64 -13.13 5.82
C PRO A 28 1.37 -12.03 4.78
N ASN A 29 1.82 -12.21 3.53
CA ASN A 29 1.57 -11.27 2.42
C ASN A 29 0.14 -11.37 1.81
N GLY A 30 -0.76 -12.15 2.41
CA GLY A 30 -2.13 -12.35 1.90
C GLY A 30 -2.20 -13.21 0.64
N GLY A 31 -1.17 -14.00 0.34
CA GLY A 31 -1.08 -14.82 -0.86
C GLY A 31 -0.79 -14.02 -2.13
N ARG A 32 -0.25 -12.82 -2.00
CA ARG A 32 0.21 -12.02 -3.14
C ARG A 32 1.37 -12.73 -3.82
N PRO A 33 1.39 -12.76 -5.17
CA PRO A 33 2.53 -13.27 -5.92
C PRO A 33 3.77 -12.40 -5.72
N GLU A 34 4.92 -12.98 -5.98
CA GLU A 34 6.24 -12.39 -5.78
C GLU A 34 7.12 -12.62 -7.01
N ILE A 35 8.07 -11.72 -7.26
CA ILE A 35 9.18 -11.88 -8.20
C ILE A 35 10.47 -11.63 -7.42
N HIS A 36 11.35 -12.64 -7.35
CA HIS A 36 12.56 -12.57 -6.53
C HIS A 36 13.84 -12.29 -7.34
N ASP A 37 13.81 -12.54 -8.65
CA ASP A 37 14.99 -12.41 -9.50
C ASP A 37 14.64 -12.14 -10.97
N VAL A 38 15.70 -12.00 -11.79
CA VAL A 38 15.61 -11.74 -13.21
C VAL A 38 14.97 -12.89 -13.99
N GLU A 39 15.20 -14.13 -13.59
CA GLU A 39 14.64 -15.30 -14.28
C GLU A 39 13.12 -15.35 -14.10
N GLU A 40 12.65 -15.14 -12.88
CA GLU A 40 11.22 -15.02 -12.59
C GLU A 40 10.59 -13.81 -13.29
N MET A 41 11.29 -12.66 -13.33
CA MET A 41 10.84 -11.49 -14.08
C MET A 41 10.65 -11.80 -15.57
N ARG A 42 11.60 -12.45 -16.21
CA ARG A 42 11.51 -12.83 -17.63
C ARG A 42 10.37 -13.79 -17.90
N ARG A 43 10.06 -14.67 -16.96
CA ARG A 43 8.96 -15.64 -17.03
C ARG A 43 7.59 -15.01 -16.79
N ILE A 44 7.49 -14.08 -15.84
CA ILE A 44 6.21 -13.56 -15.32
C ILE A 44 5.89 -12.18 -15.91
N GLY A 45 6.88 -11.29 -16.11
CA GLY A 45 6.67 -9.90 -16.48
C GLY A 45 6.01 -9.68 -17.84
N GLY A 46 6.14 -10.64 -18.76
CA GLY A 46 5.43 -10.62 -20.04
C GLY A 46 5.87 -9.54 -21.03
N TYR A 47 7.00 -8.88 -20.79
CA TYR A 47 7.55 -7.86 -21.70
C TYR A 47 8.13 -8.51 -22.97
N THR A 48 7.79 -7.94 -24.12
CA THR A 48 8.22 -8.45 -25.43
C THR A 48 9.22 -7.55 -26.14
N ALA A 49 9.13 -6.23 -25.94
CA ALA A 49 10.09 -5.28 -26.48
C ALA A 49 11.47 -5.46 -25.81
N PRO A 50 12.58 -5.43 -26.61
CA PRO A 50 13.92 -5.66 -26.06
C PRO A 50 14.31 -4.68 -24.96
N GLY A 51 14.02 -3.38 -25.12
CA GLY A 51 14.29 -2.35 -24.14
C GLY A 51 13.43 -2.53 -22.88
N ALA A 52 12.13 -2.87 -23.04
CA ALA A 52 11.24 -3.16 -21.91
C ALA A 52 11.77 -4.32 -21.06
N ARG A 53 12.25 -5.40 -21.71
CA ARG A 53 12.88 -6.51 -20.98
C ARG A 53 14.13 -6.08 -20.22
N ALA A 54 14.98 -5.26 -20.85
CA ALA A 54 16.19 -4.78 -20.19
C ALA A 54 15.86 -3.94 -18.94
N TYR A 55 14.87 -3.05 -19.01
CA TYR A 55 14.42 -2.28 -17.86
C TYR A 55 13.78 -3.15 -16.77
N ALA A 56 12.98 -4.15 -17.13
CA ALA A 56 12.39 -5.09 -16.19
C ALA A 56 13.46 -5.95 -15.48
N ASP A 57 14.52 -6.37 -16.21
CA ASP A 57 15.67 -7.07 -15.64
C ASP A 57 16.38 -6.20 -14.59
N LEU A 58 16.60 -4.91 -14.89
CA LEU A 58 17.19 -3.95 -13.95
C LEU A 58 16.30 -3.76 -12.71
N ALA A 59 14.99 -3.68 -12.89
CA ALA A 59 14.04 -3.60 -11.77
C ALA A 59 14.13 -4.84 -10.88
N ALA A 60 14.22 -6.04 -11.46
CA ALA A 60 14.35 -7.29 -10.72
C ALA A 60 15.69 -7.39 -9.97
N GLN A 61 16.79 -6.91 -10.56
CA GLN A 61 18.09 -6.82 -9.87
C GLN A 61 18.03 -5.86 -8.67
N ALA A 62 17.32 -4.74 -8.81
CA ALA A 62 17.17 -3.78 -7.74
C ALA A 62 16.25 -4.29 -6.61
N GLY A 63 15.04 -4.74 -6.95
CA GLY A 63 13.95 -5.01 -6.02
C GLY A 63 13.79 -6.46 -5.57
N GLY A 64 14.12 -7.44 -6.39
CA GLY A 64 13.68 -8.83 -6.21
C GLY A 64 13.94 -9.46 -4.84
N LYS A 65 15.04 -9.13 -4.18
CA LYS A 65 15.35 -9.66 -2.85
C LYS A 65 14.70 -8.90 -1.69
N VAL A 66 14.31 -7.66 -1.90
CA VAL A 66 13.83 -6.75 -0.84
C VAL A 66 12.36 -6.42 -1.01
N TRP A 67 11.90 -6.33 -2.26
CA TRP A 67 10.58 -5.86 -2.67
C TRP A 67 9.87 -6.83 -3.64
N PRO A 68 9.83 -8.14 -3.39
CA PRO A 68 9.33 -9.13 -4.36
C PRO A 68 7.84 -8.97 -4.67
N VAL A 69 7.04 -8.54 -3.69
CA VAL A 69 5.59 -8.28 -3.85
C VAL A 69 5.36 -7.04 -4.71
N THR A 70 6.06 -5.93 -4.43
CA THR A 70 5.93 -4.69 -5.18
C THR A 70 6.43 -4.87 -6.60
N LEU A 71 7.51 -5.58 -6.79
CA LEU A 71 8.05 -5.93 -8.09
C LEU A 71 7.04 -6.71 -8.95
N TYR A 72 6.38 -7.72 -8.38
CA TYR A 72 5.29 -8.41 -9.07
C TYR A 72 4.14 -7.47 -9.43
N TYR A 73 3.74 -6.61 -8.49
CA TYR A 73 2.62 -5.70 -8.69
C TYR A 73 2.88 -4.65 -9.78
N ARG A 74 4.11 -4.13 -9.87
CA ARG A 74 4.50 -3.01 -10.73
C ARG A 74 5.01 -3.42 -12.10
N CYS A 75 5.76 -4.52 -12.17
CA CYS A 75 6.49 -4.96 -13.35
C CYS A 75 5.77 -6.04 -14.14
N GLN A 76 4.63 -5.70 -14.75
CA GLN A 76 3.91 -6.62 -15.64
C GLN A 76 3.38 -5.89 -16.86
N ALA A 77 3.75 -6.36 -18.05
CA ALA A 77 3.19 -5.88 -19.32
C ALA A 77 1.67 -6.16 -19.41
N VAL A 78 1.20 -7.24 -18.78
CA VAL A 78 -0.22 -7.59 -18.63
C VAL A 78 -0.50 -7.70 -17.15
N ARG A 79 -1.20 -6.73 -16.59
CA ARG A 79 -1.48 -6.69 -15.15
C ARG A 79 -2.58 -7.68 -14.80
N GLU A 80 -2.21 -8.74 -14.11
CA GLU A 80 -3.15 -9.63 -13.44
C GLU A 80 -3.47 -9.09 -12.05
N ARG A 81 -4.74 -8.84 -11.80
CA ARG A 81 -5.22 -8.56 -10.46
C ARG A 81 -5.77 -9.83 -9.85
N ARG A 82 -5.21 -10.22 -8.74
CA ARG A 82 -5.73 -11.34 -7.93
C ARG A 82 -6.44 -10.77 -6.71
N PRO A 83 -7.65 -11.22 -6.39
CA PRO A 83 -8.33 -10.80 -5.17
C PRO A 83 -7.46 -11.12 -3.97
N LEU A 84 -7.28 -10.13 -3.10
CA LEU A 84 -6.58 -10.32 -1.83
C LEU A 84 -7.41 -11.22 -0.93
N LYS A 85 -6.79 -12.23 -0.36
CA LYS A 85 -7.43 -13.22 0.55
C LYS A 85 -6.90 -13.07 1.98
N ALA A 86 -6.64 -11.85 2.42
CA ALA A 86 -6.17 -11.58 3.77
C ALA A 86 -7.25 -10.90 4.60
N PRO A 87 -7.38 -11.23 5.89
CA PRO A 87 -8.16 -10.42 6.81
C PRO A 87 -7.49 -9.06 6.97
N ALA A 88 -8.28 -8.06 7.36
CA ALA A 88 -7.72 -6.76 7.76
C ALA A 88 -6.70 -6.96 8.90
N PRO A 89 -5.53 -6.35 8.82
CA PRO A 89 -4.56 -6.41 9.90
C PRO A 89 -5.13 -5.72 11.15
N LYS A 90 -4.73 -6.18 12.33
CA LYS A 90 -5.08 -5.45 13.55
C LYS A 90 -4.36 -4.10 13.54
N PRO A 91 -5.05 -3.03 13.98
CA PRO A 91 -4.41 -1.73 14.07
C PRO A 91 -3.23 -1.79 15.05
N ILE A 92 -2.16 -1.06 14.73
CA ILE A 92 -0.91 -1.16 15.49
C ILE A 92 -0.14 0.17 15.43
N GLU A 93 0.55 0.49 16.51
CA GLU A 93 1.61 1.50 16.51
C GLU A 93 2.83 0.95 15.78
N VAL A 94 3.23 1.62 14.70
CA VAL A 94 4.33 1.19 13.83
C VAL A 94 5.63 1.90 14.22
N PHE A 95 5.53 3.17 14.53
CA PHE A 95 6.59 4.03 15.07
C PHE A 95 6.00 4.82 16.23
N ASP A 96 6.83 5.43 17.04
CA ASP A 96 6.39 6.25 18.17
C ASP A 96 5.36 7.29 17.72
N HIS A 97 4.10 7.11 18.16
CA HIS A 97 2.94 7.93 17.80
C HIS A 97 2.54 7.91 16.30
N VAL A 98 2.96 6.89 15.55
CA VAL A 98 2.55 6.67 14.15
C VAL A 98 1.89 5.30 14.03
N TYR A 99 0.64 5.29 13.60
CA TYR A 99 -0.24 4.12 13.65
C TYR A 99 -0.72 3.72 12.26
N SER A 100 -0.73 2.40 12.00
CA SER A 100 -1.38 1.76 10.86
C SER A 100 -2.79 1.33 11.27
N ILE A 101 -3.83 1.90 10.62
CA ILE A 101 -5.23 1.74 11.02
C ILE A 101 -6.18 1.44 9.85
N GLY A 102 -5.66 0.99 8.72
CA GLY A 102 -6.43 0.75 7.50
C GLY A 102 -7.05 -0.64 7.39
N THR A 103 -7.23 -1.06 6.16
CA THR A 103 -7.76 -2.38 5.74
C THR A 103 -6.63 -3.31 5.29
N ALA A 104 -6.99 -4.47 4.71
CA ALA A 104 -6.00 -5.36 4.09
C ALA A 104 -5.43 -4.80 2.78
N GLU A 105 -6.13 -3.91 2.09
CA GLU A 105 -5.70 -3.32 0.81
C GLU A 105 -5.18 -1.89 0.97
N ASN A 106 -5.97 -1.03 1.63
CA ASN A 106 -5.65 0.38 1.83
C ASN A 106 -5.19 0.62 3.26
N ASN A 107 -4.04 1.21 3.43
CA ASN A 107 -3.57 1.62 4.75
C ASN A 107 -3.83 3.11 4.99
N ILE A 108 -4.19 3.41 6.22
CA ILE A 108 -4.37 4.77 6.74
C ILE A 108 -3.32 4.97 7.82
N TRP A 109 -2.59 6.07 7.72
CA TRP A 109 -1.60 6.43 8.72
C TRP A 109 -2.13 7.54 9.61
N ALA A 110 -2.14 7.30 10.92
CA ALA A 110 -2.47 8.32 11.91
C ALA A 110 -1.19 8.75 12.63
N ILE A 111 -0.88 10.04 12.60
CA ILE A 111 0.26 10.64 13.28
C ILE A 111 -0.32 11.42 14.46
N ASP A 112 -0.17 10.89 15.68
CA ASP A 112 -0.61 11.55 16.91
C ASP A 112 0.43 12.57 17.36
N THR A 113 -0.04 13.75 17.73
CA THR A 113 0.78 14.88 18.17
C THR A 113 0.15 15.55 19.37
N ASP A 114 0.88 16.44 20.04
CA ASP A 114 0.37 17.17 21.20
C ASP A 114 -0.90 17.99 20.87
N ASP A 115 -0.98 18.55 19.65
CA ASP A 115 -2.10 19.40 19.22
C ASP A 115 -3.24 18.64 18.54
N GLY A 116 -3.10 17.33 18.34
CA GLY A 116 -4.11 16.49 17.69
C GLY A 116 -3.50 15.49 16.72
N ILE A 117 -4.33 14.96 15.83
CA ILE A 117 -3.96 13.88 14.92
C ILE A 117 -3.94 14.40 13.48
N LEU A 118 -2.84 14.13 12.78
CA LEU A 118 -2.75 14.25 11.33
C LEU A 118 -3.02 12.88 10.71
N LEU A 119 -4.03 12.79 9.85
CA LEU A 119 -4.44 11.57 9.18
C LEU A 119 -4.03 11.61 7.71
N LEU A 120 -3.48 10.51 7.20
CA LEU A 120 -3.14 10.34 5.80
C LEU A 120 -4.17 9.39 5.16
N ASP A 121 -4.97 9.94 4.25
CA ASP A 121 -6.13 9.34 3.57
C ASP A 121 -7.33 9.02 4.48
N ALA A 122 -8.45 8.55 3.89
CA ALA A 122 -9.73 8.43 4.57
C ALA A 122 -10.58 7.21 4.12
N LEU A 123 -10.01 6.22 3.41
CA LEU A 123 -10.70 5.04 2.86
C LEU A 123 -11.83 5.39 1.87
N SER A 124 -12.65 4.37 1.54
CA SER A 124 -13.53 4.40 0.36
C SER A 124 -14.91 4.99 0.61
N SER A 125 -15.35 5.09 1.87
CA SER A 125 -16.70 5.50 2.21
C SER A 125 -16.82 6.02 3.64
N GLU A 126 -17.96 6.66 3.94
CA GLU A 126 -18.36 6.98 5.31
C GLU A 126 -18.40 5.73 6.21
N ALA A 127 -18.92 4.61 5.70
CA ALA A 127 -18.97 3.37 6.43
C ALA A 127 -17.57 2.87 6.81
N ASP A 128 -16.61 2.91 5.86
CA ASP A 128 -15.22 2.52 6.14
C ASP A 128 -14.58 3.47 7.15
N ALA A 129 -14.83 4.78 7.04
CA ALA A 129 -14.31 5.73 8.02
C ALA A 129 -14.84 5.46 9.42
N ARG A 130 -16.14 5.16 9.56
CA ARG A 130 -16.79 4.85 10.84
C ARG A 130 -16.34 3.49 11.39
N ASP A 131 -16.43 2.44 10.56
CA ASP A 131 -16.35 1.05 11.01
C ASP A 131 -14.90 0.52 11.02
N VAL A 132 -13.98 1.19 10.29
CA VAL A 132 -12.56 0.85 10.27
C VAL A 132 -11.73 1.95 10.94
N ILE A 133 -11.67 3.17 10.37
CA ILE A 133 -10.76 4.20 10.89
C ILE A 133 -11.09 4.54 12.34
N VAL A 134 -12.34 4.97 12.61
CA VAL A 134 -12.77 5.37 13.96
C VAL A 134 -12.71 4.20 14.94
N ALA A 135 -13.09 3.00 14.53
CA ALA A 135 -13.03 1.81 15.39
C ALA A 135 -11.58 1.43 15.73
N ASN A 136 -10.68 1.45 14.73
CA ASN A 136 -9.27 1.14 14.93
C ASN A 136 -8.56 2.19 15.80
N MET A 137 -8.85 3.48 15.58
CA MET A 137 -8.35 4.55 16.48
C MET A 137 -8.75 4.29 17.93
N LYS A 138 -10.03 4.00 18.20
CA LYS A 138 -10.52 3.69 19.55
C LYS A 138 -9.85 2.46 20.15
N THR A 139 -9.60 1.43 19.35
CA THR A 139 -8.88 0.22 19.80
C THR A 139 -7.47 0.54 20.29
N LEU A 140 -6.83 1.56 19.68
CA LEU A 140 -5.50 2.04 20.06
C LEU A 140 -5.52 3.13 21.15
N GLY A 141 -6.70 3.47 21.69
CA GLY A 141 -6.85 4.54 22.69
C GLY A 141 -6.78 5.97 22.11
N LEU A 142 -6.82 6.11 20.78
CA LEU A 142 -6.84 7.41 20.11
C LEU A 142 -8.27 7.95 20.06
N ASP A 143 -8.46 9.23 20.38
CA ASP A 143 -9.75 9.91 20.21
C ASP A 143 -9.91 10.45 18.78
N PRO A 144 -10.86 9.93 17.97
CA PRO A 144 -11.10 10.41 16.62
C PRO A 144 -11.48 11.89 16.53
N LYS A 145 -12.00 12.47 17.62
CA LYS A 145 -12.32 13.90 17.68
C LYS A 145 -11.07 14.78 17.76
N ARG A 146 -9.89 14.19 18.01
CA ARG A 146 -8.61 14.89 17.94
C ARG A 146 -8.02 14.99 16.54
N ILE A 147 -8.63 14.44 15.50
CA ILE A 147 -8.18 14.67 14.13
C ILE A 147 -8.29 16.17 13.83
N ARG A 148 -7.19 16.78 13.37
CA ARG A 148 -7.09 18.20 13.02
C ARG A 148 -6.82 18.44 11.56
N ILE A 149 -6.07 17.55 10.93
CA ILE A 149 -5.71 17.62 9.52
C ILE A 149 -5.92 16.24 8.89
N ILE A 150 -6.54 16.22 7.72
CA ILE A 150 -6.65 15.05 6.85
C ILE A 150 -5.94 15.41 5.55
N VAL A 151 -4.84 14.76 5.25
CA VAL A 151 -4.14 14.88 3.96
C VAL A 151 -4.64 13.77 3.04
N ILE A 152 -5.25 14.15 1.92
CA ILE A 152 -5.69 13.22 0.88
C ILE A 152 -4.62 13.15 -0.19
N THR A 153 -4.05 11.96 -0.39
CA THR A 153 -2.95 11.76 -1.32
C THR A 153 -3.35 11.93 -2.77
N HIS A 154 -4.57 11.54 -3.14
CA HIS A 154 -5.10 11.73 -4.49
C HIS A 154 -6.62 11.50 -4.57
N ASN A 155 -7.23 11.81 -5.72
CA ASN A 155 -8.68 11.85 -5.90
C ASN A 155 -9.33 10.51 -6.30
N HIS A 156 -8.76 9.37 -5.93
CA HIS A 156 -9.48 8.11 -5.99
C HIS A 156 -10.33 7.92 -4.73
N PHE A 157 -11.51 7.33 -4.93
CA PHE A 157 -12.53 7.24 -3.88
C PHE A 157 -12.05 6.52 -2.60
N ASP A 158 -11.15 5.56 -2.74
CA ASP A 158 -10.59 4.78 -1.65
C ASP A 158 -9.53 5.52 -0.81
N HIS A 159 -9.28 6.79 -1.13
CA HIS A 159 -8.45 7.70 -0.35
C HIS A 159 -9.24 8.86 0.26
N PHE A 160 -10.32 9.31 -0.40
CA PHE A 160 -11.11 10.46 0.09
C PHE A 160 -12.50 10.11 0.59
N GLY A 161 -13.02 8.89 0.35
CA GLY A 161 -14.44 8.57 0.53
C GLY A 161 -15.00 8.82 1.93
N GLY A 162 -14.20 8.65 2.96
CA GLY A 162 -14.57 8.92 4.35
C GLY A 162 -14.25 10.33 4.86
N ALA A 163 -13.58 11.18 4.05
CA ALA A 163 -13.05 12.46 4.51
C ALA A 163 -14.13 13.42 5.02
N ALA A 164 -15.27 13.49 4.34
CA ALA A 164 -16.39 14.35 4.74
C ALA A 164 -16.96 13.94 6.11
N TYR A 165 -17.11 12.64 6.36
CA TYR A 165 -17.56 12.12 7.64
C TYR A 165 -16.57 12.43 8.78
N LEU A 166 -15.28 12.19 8.55
CA LEU A 166 -14.23 12.47 9.53
C LEU A 166 -14.14 13.97 9.85
N LYS A 167 -14.27 14.83 8.84
CA LYS A 167 -14.35 16.28 9.02
C LYS A 167 -15.57 16.68 9.87
N ALA A 168 -16.75 16.13 9.60
CA ALA A 168 -17.95 16.39 10.37
C ALA A 168 -17.82 15.93 11.84
N LEU A 169 -17.11 14.81 12.06
CA LEU A 169 -16.89 14.25 13.40
C LEU A 169 -15.91 15.09 14.25
N SER A 170 -14.84 15.61 13.64
CA SER A 170 -13.68 16.18 14.35
C SER A 170 -13.47 17.67 14.14
N GLY A 171 -14.07 18.25 13.10
CA GLY A 171 -13.78 19.62 12.66
C GLY A 171 -12.42 19.74 11.90
N ALA A 172 -11.84 18.62 11.45
CA ALA A 172 -10.55 18.60 10.77
C ALA A 172 -10.57 19.45 9.48
N LYS A 173 -9.41 20.01 9.15
CA LYS A 173 -9.14 20.62 7.83
C LYS A 173 -8.72 19.54 6.86
N ILE A 174 -9.21 19.61 5.62
CA ILE A 174 -8.78 18.69 4.56
C ILE A 174 -7.75 19.42 3.70
N GLY A 175 -6.60 18.78 3.47
CA GLY A 175 -5.58 19.18 2.51
C GLY A 175 -5.52 18.23 1.33
N MET A 176 -5.48 18.77 0.11
CA MET A 176 -5.36 18.02 -1.14
C MET A 176 -4.73 18.90 -2.21
N SER A 177 -4.10 18.33 -3.23
CA SER A 177 -3.61 19.13 -4.34
C SER A 177 -4.74 19.88 -5.08
N ARG A 178 -4.42 21.02 -5.67
CA ARG A 178 -5.40 21.76 -6.48
C ARG A 178 -5.91 20.93 -7.66
N ALA A 179 -5.00 20.25 -8.36
CA ALA A 179 -5.35 19.47 -9.56
C ALA A 179 -6.36 18.36 -9.25
N ASP A 180 -6.20 17.66 -8.16
CA ASP A 180 -7.10 16.57 -7.79
C ASP A 180 -8.39 17.07 -7.13
N TRP A 181 -8.34 18.16 -6.38
CA TRP A 181 -9.56 18.69 -5.75
C TRP A 181 -10.52 19.35 -6.76
N THR A 182 -9.98 19.99 -7.81
CA THR A 182 -10.79 20.59 -8.88
C THR A 182 -11.01 19.64 -10.06
N GLY A 183 -10.30 18.52 -10.09
CA GLY A 183 -10.43 17.48 -11.11
C GLY A 183 -11.68 16.63 -10.94
N LYS A 184 -11.97 15.84 -11.96
CA LYS A 184 -13.06 14.85 -11.89
C LYS A 184 -12.52 13.55 -11.30
N PRO A 185 -13.02 13.08 -10.15
CA PRO A 185 -12.61 11.78 -9.62
C PRO A 185 -13.12 10.65 -10.51
N MET A 186 -12.42 9.52 -10.51
CA MET A 186 -12.83 8.34 -11.27
C MET A 186 -14.17 7.80 -10.76
N MET A 187 -14.40 7.83 -9.46
CA MET A 187 -15.65 7.46 -8.80
C MET A 187 -15.87 8.28 -7.53
N GLY A 188 -17.10 8.32 -7.05
CA GLY A 188 -17.49 9.05 -5.85
C GLY A 188 -17.64 10.56 -6.08
N THR A 189 -17.82 11.26 -4.99
CA THR A 189 -17.93 12.73 -4.96
C THR A 189 -16.92 13.27 -3.98
N LEU A 190 -16.06 14.15 -4.46
CA LEU A 190 -15.06 14.81 -3.62
C LEU A 190 -15.74 15.63 -2.53
N PRO A 191 -15.14 15.75 -1.34
CA PRO A 191 -15.61 16.65 -0.33
C PRO A 191 -15.58 18.10 -0.85
N VAL A 192 -16.64 18.85 -0.57
CA VAL A 192 -16.68 20.27 -0.92
C VAL A 192 -15.63 21.01 -0.09
N LYS A 193 -14.73 21.72 -0.76
CA LYS A 193 -13.73 22.56 -0.09
C LYS A 193 -14.44 23.67 0.68
N ALA A 194 -14.28 23.70 1.99
CA ALA A 194 -14.98 24.63 2.86
C ALA A 194 -14.14 25.04 4.08
N GLY A 195 -14.37 26.25 4.56
CA GLY A 195 -13.68 26.79 5.73
C GLY A 195 -12.17 26.84 5.53
N ASP A 196 -11.45 26.24 6.47
CA ASP A 196 -9.98 26.22 6.52
C ASP A 196 -9.33 25.10 5.68
N ASP A 197 -10.09 24.42 4.82
CA ASP A 197 -9.52 23.44 3.89
C ASP A 197 -8.55 24.13 2.92
N PHE A 198 -7.46 23.42 2.57
CA PHE A 198 -6.36 24.07 1.88
C PHE A 198 -5.85 23.25 0.70
N PHE A 199 -5.29 23.93 -0.29
CA PHE A 199 -4.54 23.29 -1.34
C PHE A 199 -3.13 23.01 -0.86
N ILE A 200 -2.61 21.85 -1.25
CA ILE A 200 -1.23 21.44 -1.00
C ILE A 200 -0.42 21.73 -2.26
N GLU A 201 0.70 22.43 -2.07
CA GLU A 201 1.63 22.80 -3.12
C GLU A 201 2.91 21.94 -3.03
N ASP A 202 3.70 21.89 -4.11
CA ASP A 202 4.95 21.11 -4.15
C ASP A 202 5.96 21.61 -3.12
N GLY A 203 6.56 20.69 -2.36
CA GLY A 203 7.53 21.01 -1.31
C GLY A 203 6.92 21.63 -0.05
N GLN A 204 5.59 21.72 0.05
CA GLN A 204 4.94 22.31 1.22
C GLN A 204 5.14 21.47 2.46
N THR A 205 5.49 22.11 3.57
CA THR A 205 5.52 21.50 4.89
C THR A 205 4.20 21.74 5.64
N ILE A 206 3.57 20.65 6.08
CA ILE A 206 2.36 20.65 6.89
C ILE A 206 2.78 20.32 8.33
N THR A 207 2.49 21.21 9.26
CA THR A 207 2.91 21.06 10.67
C THR A 207 1.71 20.98 11.60
N LEU A 208 1.78 20.06 12.58
CA LEU A 208 0.82 19.92 13.65
C LEU A 208 1.55 19.42 14.92
N GLY A 209 1.41 20.12 16.05
CA GLY A 209 1.95 19.70 17.34
C GLY A 209 3.44 19.32 17.32
N GLY A 210 4.26 20.16 16.67
CA GLY A 210 5.69 19.94 16.57
C GLY A 210 6.15 18.87 15.56
N ARG A 211 5.22 18.16 14.90
CA ARG A 211 5.55 17.21 13.82
C ARG A 211 5.27 17.82 12.46
N SER A 212 6.11 17.51 11.49
CA SER A 212 6.05 18.08 10.14
C SER A 212 6.04 16.99 9.09
N VAL A 213 5.21 17.17 8.06
CA VAL A 213 5.13 16.32 6.87
C VAL A 213 5.43 17.17 5.66
N THR A 214 6.45 16.81 4.88
CA THR A 214 6.75 17.45 3.60
C THR A 214 5.96 16.77 2.50
N ALA A 215 5.16 17.54 1.78
CA ALA A 215 4.32 17.08 0.68
C ALA A 215 4.94 17.45 -0.67
N LEU A 216 4.99 16.49 -1.59
CA LEU A 216 5.51 16.64 -2.94
C LEU A 216 4.41 16.35 -3.94
N LEU A 217 4.29 17.17 -4.98
CA LEU A 217 3.42 16.86 -6.10
C LEU A 217 4.11 15.81 -6.99
N THR A 218 3.50 14.65 -7.11
CA THR A 218 3.99 13.51 -7.90
C THR A 218 2.93 13.01 -8.88
N PRO A 219 2.55 13.85 -9.88
CA PRO A 219 1.50 13.51 -10.85
C PRO A 219 1.84 12.27 -11.64
N GLY A 220 0.81 11.60 -12.15
CA GLY A 220 0.94 10.40 -13.00
C GLY A 220 -0.10 9.34 -12.68
N HIS A 221 -0.23 8.94 -11.43
CA HIS A 221 -1.33 8.08 -10.96
C HIS A 221 -2.68 8.83 -11.07
N THR A 222 -2.71 10.04 -10.56
CA THR A 222 -3.68 11.09 -10.87
C THR A 222 -2.94 12.38 -11.24
N PRO A 223 -3.61 13.39 -11.83
CA PRO A 223 -2.97 14.68 -12.13
C PRO A 223 -2.43 15.41 -10.91
N GLY A 224 -2.95 15.13 -9.73
CA GLY A 224 -2.61 15.83 -8.50
C GLY A 224 -2.11 14.94 -7.37
N THR A 225 -1.64 13.74 -7.65
CA THR A 225 -1.08 12.83 -6.63
C THR A 225 -0.03 13.55 -5.78
N ILE A 226 -0.10 13.33 -4.46
CA ILE A 226 0.82 13.85 -3.44
C ILE A 226 1.58 12.69 -2.82
N SER A 227 2.89 12.83 -2.75
CA SER A 227 3.79 11.95 -1.98
C SER A 227 4.32 12.66 -0.75
N LEU A 228 4.71 11.93 0.29
CA LEU A 228 4.98 12.49 1.60
C LEU A 228 6.32 12.00 2.14
N LEU A 229 7.06 12.89 2.83
CA LEU A 229 8.21 12.53 3.65
C LEU A 229 8.04 13.14 5.04
N PHE A 230 8.32 12.35 6.08
CA PHE A 230 8.19 12.84 7.45
C PHE A 230 9.08 12.06 8.42
N PRO A 231 9.62 12.73 9.46
CA PRO A 231 10.39 12.06 10.49
C PRO A 231 9.50 11.17 11.35
N VAL A 232 10.03 9.99 11.67
CA VAL A 232 9.44 9.03 12.60
C VAL A 232 10.51 8.59 13.60
N SER A 233 10.15 7.94 14.70
CA SER A 233 11.11 7.32 15.59
C SER A 233 10.65 5.93 16.02
N ASP A 234 11.60 5.04 16.26
CA ASP A 234 11.37 3.70 16.79
C ASP A 234 12.04 3.57 18.15
N HIS A 235 11.26 3.62 19.21
CA HIS A 235 11.78 3.69 20.59
C HIS A 235 12.81 4.82 20.79
N GLY A 236 12.52 5.99 20.24
CA GLY A 236 13.37 7.17 20.32
C GLY A 236 14.51 7.22 19.30
N VAL A 237 14.74 6.18 18.52
CA VAL A 237 15.72 6.19 17.42
C VAL A 237 15.11 6.89 16.19
N PRO A 238 15.72 7.98 15.68
CA PRO A 238 15.15 8.75 14.59
C PRO A 238 15.31 8.03 13.24
N HIS A 239 14.26 8.14 12.42
CA HIS A 239 14.19 7.65 11.05
C HIS A 239 13.46 8.66 10.15
N MET A 240 13.57 8.51 8.84
CA MET A 240 12.84 9.31 7.85
C MET A 240 11.96 8.41 7.00
N ALA A 241 10.64 8.58 7.14
CA ALA A 241 9.66 7.86 6.34
C ALA A 241 9.40 8.54 5.00
N SER A 242 9.28 7.72 3.97
CA SER A 242 8.85 8.10 2.63
C SER A 242 7.58 7.34 2.25
N LEU A 243 6.58 8.04 1.70
CA LEU A 243 5.31 7.49 1.24
C LEU A 243 5.01 8.05 -0.15
N PHE A 244 5.07 7.22 -1.18
CA PHE A 244 4.62 7.59 -2.52
C PHE A 244 3.09 7.44 -2.62
N GLY A 245 2.38 8.52 -2.96
CA GLY A 245 0.93 8.58 -2.80
C GLY A 245 0.09 7.86 -3.86
N GLY A 246 0.67 7.43 -4.98
CA GLY A 246 -0.07 6.75 -6.05
C GLY A 246 0.59 5.44 -6.47
N GLN A 247 -0.12 4.30 -6.37
CA GLN A 247 0.48 2.99 -6.62
C GLN A 247 0.25 2.43 -8.03
N GLY A 248 -0.80 2.82 -8.72
CA GLY A 248 -1.14 2.32 -10.05
C GLY A 248 -0.54 3.16 -11.18
N SER A 249 0.08 2.55 -12.19
CA SER A 249 0.56 3.29 -13.36
C SER A 249 -0.57 3.62 -14.33
N PRO A 250 -0.56 4.80 -14.97
CA PRO A 250 -1.47 5.14 -16.05
C PRO A 250 -1.26 4.23 -17.27
N ARG A 251 -2.10 4.41 -18.30
CA ARG A 251 -2.06 3.54 -19.49
C ARG A 251 -1.50 4.21 -20.72
N ASP A 252 -1.58 5.53 -20.83
CA ASP A 252 -1.05 6.25 -21.96
C ASP A 252 0.41 6.64 -21.74
N VAL A 253 1.19 6.73 -22.84
CA VAL A 253 2.63 6.97 -22.78
C VAL A 253 2.96 8.33 -22.16
N ALA A 254 2.16 9.37 -22.44
CA ALA A 254 2.44 10.71 -21.91
C ALA A 254 2.28 10.74 -20.39
N ALA A 255 1.21 10.12 -19.87
CA ALA A 255 0.99 10.00 -18.43
C ALA A 255 2.04 9.09 -17.76
N LEU A 256 2.48 8.01 -18.42
CA LEU A 256 3.59 7.17 -17.94
C LEU A 256 4.89 7.98 -17.84
N MET A 257 5.19 8.84 -18.81
CA MET A 257 6.38 9.71 -18.78
C MET A 257 6.29 10.76 -17.65
N ILE A 258 5.13 11.35 -17.44
CA ILE A 258 4.89 12.25 -16.29
C ILE A 258 5.14 11.50 -14.97
N PHE A 259 4.56 10.31 -14.85
CA PHE A 259 4.74 9.49 -13.65
C PHE A 259 6.22 9.10 -13.43
N ARG A 260 6.92 8.76 -14.52
CA ARG A 260 8.35 8.45 -14.46
C ARG A 260 9.19 9.64 -13.95
N HIS A 261 8.86 10.85 -14.40
CA HIS A 261 9.48 12.07 -13.89
C HIS A 261 9.16 12.32 -12.41
N SER A 262 7.94 12.04 -11.99
CA SER A 262 7.53 12.14 -10.59
C SER A 262 8.29 11.16 -9.68
N LEU A 263 8.60 9.96 -10.17
CA LEU A 263 9.47 9.01 -9.45
C LEU A 263 10.90 9.53 -9.30
N ASP A 264 11.45 10.22 -10.31
CA ASP A 264 12.76 10.85 -10.19
C ASP A 264 12.74 11.99 -9.18
N HIS A 265 11.73 12.86 -9.24
CA HIS A 265 11.54 13.93 -8.27
C HIS A 265 11.43 13.40 -6.82
N PHE A 266 10.65 12.37 -6.60
CA PHE A 266 10.52 11.73 -5.30
C PHE A 266 11.83 11.12 -4.81
N ALA A 267 12.54 10.39 -5.68
CA ALA A 267 13.82 9.77 -5.35
C ALA A 267 14.91 10.79 -4.98
N ASP A 268 14.90 11.97 -5.60
CA ASP A 268 15.79 13.07 -5.23
C ASP A 268 15.52 13.58 -3.80
N TYR A 269 14.25 13.58 -3.37
CA TYR A 269 13.88 13.95 -2.01
C TYR A 269 14.17 12.83 -1.00
N THR A 270 13.89 11.57 -1.33
CA THR A 270 14.24 10.45 -0.44
C THR A 270 15.73 10.39 -0.17
N ASP A 271 16.57 10.64 -1.19
CA ASP A 271 18.02 10.69 -1.02
C ASP A 271 18.48 11.91 -0.18
N ARG A 272 18.02 13.11 -0.53
CA ARG A 272 18.38 14.35 0.23
C ARG A 272 17.95 14.30 1.68
N MET A 273 16.77 13.78 1.97
CA MET A 273 16.21 13.66 3.32
C MET A 273 16.69 12.39 4.05
N GLN A 274 17.55 11.59 3.41
CA GLN A 274 18.12 10.37 3.99
C GLN A 274 17.04 9.35 4.43
N ALA A 275 15.97 9.17 3.62
CA ALA A 275 14.90 8.25 3.93
C ALA A 275 15.42 6.81 4.09
N ASP A 276 14.98 6.14 5.14
CA ASP A 276 15.35 4.76 5.49
C ASP A 276 14.13 3.88 5.83
N VAL A 277 12.92 4.46 5.71
CA VAL A 277 11.63 3.81 5.91
C VAL A 277 10.77 4.01 4.67
N VAL A 278 10.12 2.93 4.20
CA VAL A 278 9.09 2.98 3.15
C VAL A 278 7.74 2.67 3.75
N LEU A 279 6.80 3.59 3.61
CA LEU A 279 5.40 3.44 3.93
C LEU A 279 4.55 3.56 2.65
N SER A 280 3.34 3.02 2.68
CA SER A 280 2.41 3.15 1.56
C SER A 280 0.98 3.30 2.07
N ASN A 281 0.14 3.96 1.27
CA ASN A 281 -1.32 4.00 1.44
C ASN A 281 -2.03 2.76 0.87
N HIS A 282 -1.27 1.87 0.18
CA HIS A 282 -1.70 0.54 -0.18
C HIS A 282 -0.73 -0.50 0.35
N THR A 283 -1.22 -1.50 1.06
CA THR A 283 -0.38 -2.52 1.68
C THR A 283 0.45 -3.35 0.69
N VAL A 284 0.15 -3.28 -0.62
CA VAL A 284 0.97 -3.85 -1.69
C VAL A 284 2.20 -3.00 -1.99
N GLY A 285 2.14 -1.70 -1.70
CA GLY A 285 3.20 -0.74 -2.04
C GLY A 285 4.40 -0.79 -1.10
N ASP A 286 4.25 -1.33 0.10
CA ASP A 286 5.32 -1.45 1.10
C ASP A 286 5.42 -2.86 1.71
N ASP A 287 4.76 -3.86 1.10
CA ASP A 287 4.58 -5.19 1.67
C ASP A 287 3.98 -5.14 3.10
N GLY A 288 3.05 -4.20 3.31
CA GLY A 288 2.53 -3.81 4.61
C GLY A 288 1.91 -4.96 5.40
N LEU A 289 1.26 -5.93 4.75
CA LEU A 289 0.70 -7.10 5.44
C LEU A 289 1.78 -7.93 6.11
N THR A 290 2.87 -8.24 5.40
CA THR A 290 4.01 -8.98 5.95
C THR A 290 4.68 -8.20 7.07
N ARG A 291 4.87 -6.88 6.87
CA ARG A 291 5.53 -6.00 7.85
C ARG A 291 4.71 -5.84 9.12
N VAL A 292 3.40 -5.61 9.02
CA VAL A 292 2.51 -5.57 10.20
C VAL A 292 2.52 -6.91 10.94
N ALA A 293 2.44 -8.02 10.21
CA ALA A 293 2.50 -9.34 10.82
C ALA A 293 3.84 -9.62 11.51
N ALA A 294 4.96 -9.12 10.97
CA ALA A 294 6.27 -9.21 11.59
C ALA A 294 6.35 -8.31 12.84
N LEU A 295 5.84 -7.07 12.75
CA LEU A 295 5.81 -6.13 13.86
C LEU A 295 5.00 -6.64 15.05
N GLN A 296 3.86 -7.30 14.80
CA GLN A 296 3.03 -7.92 15.85
C GLN A 296 3.76 -9.04 16.62
N ARG A 297 4.77 -9.64 16.02
CA ARG A 297 5.60 -10.69 16.64
C ARG A 297 6.96 -10.20 17.13
N ARG A 298 7.27 -8.92 16.88
CA ARG A 298 8.54 -8.30 17.21
C ARG A 298 8.81 -8.38 18.70
N ARG A 299 10.00 -8.77 19.08
CA ARG A 299 10.48 -8.80 20.46
C ARG A 299 11.29 -7.54 20.76
N ALA A 300 11.42 -7.22 22.03
CA ALA A 300 12.27 -6.10 22.46
C ALA A 300 13.71 -6.27 21.94
N GLY A 301 14.25 -5.21 21.32
CA GLY A 301 15.58 -5.19 20.72
C GLY A 301 15.68 -5.73 19.29
N GLU A 302 14.63 -6.31 18.74
CA GLU A 302 14.60 -6.66 17.31
C GLU A 302 14.37 -5.41 16.45
N PRO A 303 14.93 -5.33 15.21
CA PRO A 303 14.72 -4.19 14.33
C PRO A 303 13.23 -4.05 13.94
N ASN A 304 12.80 -2.81 13.70
CA ASN A 304 11.48 -2.54 13.16
C ASN A 304 11.43 -3.01 11.69
N PRO A 305 10.46 -3.87 11.30
CA PRO A 305 10.38 -4.40 9.93
C PRO A 305 10.10 -3.34 8.85
N TYR A 306 9.67 -2.14 9.22
CA TYR A 306 9.49 -1.02 8.30
C TYR A 306 10.77 -0.22 8.06
N VAL A 307 11.78 -0.35 8.91
CA VAL A 307 13.10 0.26 8.71
C VAL A 307 13.90 -0.61 7.75
N VAL A 308 13.88 -0.23 6.47
CA VAL A 308 14.55 -0.97 5.39
C VAL A 308 15.97 -0.48 5.14
N GLY A 309 16.34 0.61 5.80
CA GLY A 309 17.60 1.31 5.59
C GLY A 309 17.63 2.09 4.28
N ARG A 310 18.60 2.98 4.15
CA ARG A 310 18.77 3.79 2.92
C ARG A 310 18.90 2.95 1.66
N GLU A 311 19.66 1.85 1.70
CA GLU A 311 19.79 0.95 0.55
C GLU A 311 18.45 0.34 0.15
N GLY A 312 17.61 -0.02 1.13
CA GLY A 312 16.26 -0.53 0.88
C GLY A 312 15.37 0.49 0.15
N VAL A 313 15.45 1.78 0.52
CA VAL A 313 14.73 2.87 -0.16
C VAL A 313 15.28 3.08 -1.57
N ILE A 314 16.59 3.14 -1.76
CA ILE A 314 17.22 3.28 -3.09
C ILE A 314 16.80 2.13 -4.02
N ARG A 315 16.75 0.90 -3.51
CA ARG A 315 16.28 -0.26 -4.27
C ARG A 315 14.80 -0.17 -4.63
N TYR A 316 13.97 0.34 -3.73
CA TYR A 316 12.55 0.59 -3.98
C TYR A 316 12.32 1.58 -5.12
N ASP A 317 13.04 2.71 -5.08
CA ASP A 317 12.94 3.74 -6.11
C ASP A 317 13.49 3.23 -7.46
N ALA A 318 14.60 2.48 -7.44
CA ALA A 318 15.19 1.90 -8.64
C ALA A 318 14.31 0.83 -9.29
N GLU A 319 13.73 -0.06 -8.49
CA GLU A 319 12.75 -1.05 -8.95
C GLU A 319 11.59 -0.38 -9.68
N TRP A 320 10.96 0.61 -9.03
CA TRP A 320 9.77 1.24 -9.59
C TRP A 320 10.08 2.02 -10.86
N ARG A 321 11.18 2.77 -10.87
CA ARG A 321 11.67 3.45 -12.09
C ARG A 321 11.94 2.48 -13.23
N GLY A 322 12.53 1.33 -12.92
CA GLY A 322 12.78 0.26 -13.90
C GLY A 322 11.48 -0.31 -14.47
N CYS A 323 10.52 -0.66 -13.61
CA CYS A 323 9.21 -1.18 -14.02
C CYS A 323 8.47 -0.18 -14.92
N LEU A 324 8.44 1.10 -14.53
CA LEU A 324 7.75 2.13 -15.30
C LEU A 324 8.45 2.41 -16.65
N SER A 325 9.79 2.37 -16.68
CA SER A 325 10.55 2.48 -17.95
C SER A 325 10.27 1.29 -18.87
N ALA A 326 10.11 0.08 -18.31
CA ALA A 326 9.69 -1.09 -19.08
C ALA A 326 8.28 -0.93 -19.66
N ASP A 327 7.35 -0.39 -18.88
CA ASP A 327 5.98 -0.10 -19.33
C ASP A 327 5.97 0.93 -20.47
N ILE A 328 6.78 2.00 -20.38
CA ILE A 328 6.92 3.03 -21.40
C ILE A 328 7.48 2.43 -22.71
N ASP A 329 8.59 1.71 -22.62
CA ASP A 329 9.22 1.12 -23.80
C ASP A 329 8.32 0.08 -24.48
N GLN A 330 7.63 -0.75 -23.70
CA GLN A 330 6.64 -1.70 -24.19
C GLN A 330 5.48 -1.01 -24.92
N ALA A 331 4.98 0.11 -24.37
CA ALA A 331 3.90 0.88 -24.97
C ALA A 331 4.33 1.55 -26.28
N ILE A 332 5.53 2.15 -26.31
CA ILE A 332 6.12 2.78 -27.52
C ILE A 332 6.35 1.74 -28.61
N ALA A 333 6.83 0.55 -28.27
CA ALA A 333 7.04 -0.54 -29.25
C ALA A 333 5.73 -1.09 -29.85
N GLY A 334 4.58 -0.53 -29.49
CA GLY A 334 3.27 -0.96 -30.02
C GLY A 334 2.74 -2.26 -29.41
N GLY A 335 3.44 -2.80 -28.40
CA GLY A 335 2.98 -3.94 -27.62
C GLY A 335 1.80 -3.61 -26.72
N GLY A 336 1.53 -2.34 -26.50
CA GLY A 336 0.50 -1.77 -25.67
C GLY A 336 0.43 -2.38 -24.25
N ILE A 337 0.20 -1.61 -23.22
CA ILE A 337 -0.24 -2.16 -21.94
C ILE A 337 -1.65 -2.66 -22.18
N LYS A 338 -1.80 -3.95 -22.52
CA LYS A 338 -3.13 -4.53 -22.73
C LYS A 338 -3.92 -4.36 -21.44
N PRO A 339 -5.11 -3.73 -21.47
CA PRO A 339 -5.99 -3.72 -20.31
C PRO A 339 -6.21 -5.16 -19.90
N GLY A 340 -5.96 -5.50 -18.65
CA GLY A 340 -6.37 -6.78 -18.10
C GLY A 340 -7.81 -7.01 -18.52
N THR A 341 -8.06 -8.06 -19.28
CA THR A 341 -9.36 -8.41 -19.80
C THR A 341 -10.27 -8.75 -18.64
N ARG A 342 -10.99 -7.78 -18.20
CA ARG A 342 -12.29 -7.72 -17.54
C ARG A 342 -12.31 -6.49 -16.64
N ALA A 343 -13.13 -5.53 -17.03
CA ALA A 343 -13.83 -4.75 -16.03
C ALA A 343 -14.51 -5.78 -15.11
N ILE A 344 -13.98 -5.94 -13.90
CA ILE A 344 -14.67 -6.68 -12.86
C ILE A 344 -15.97 -5.90 -12.65
N LYS A 345 -17.10 -6.51 -12.98
CA LYS A 345 -18.41 -6.00 -12.53
C LYS A 345 -18.29 -5.82 -11.03
N GLN A 346 -18.32 -4.57 -10.60
CA GLN A 346 -18.26 -4.22 -9.19
C GLN A 346 -19.47 -4.81 -8.48
N THR A 347 -19.21 -5.82 -7.68
CA THR A 347 -20.02 -6.14 -6.52
C THR A 347 -19.15 -5.78 -5.32
N GLY A 348 -19.41 -4.62 -4.73
CA GLY A 348 -18.96 -4.11 -3.45
C GLY A 348 -17.56 -4.53 -2.98
N GLY A 349 -16.57 -3.67 -3.18
CA GLY A 349 -15.21 -3.86 -2.66
C GLY A 349 -14.17 -3.45 -3.70
N GLY A 350 -13.46 -2.41 -3.42
CA GLY A 350 -12.33 -1.77 -4.06
C GLY A 350 -11.91 -2.27 -5.45
N ALA A 351 -12.27 -1.54 -6.47
CA ALA A 351 -11.77 -1.77 -7.83
C ALA A 351 -10.59 -0.84 -8.09
N TRP A 352 -9.49 -1.43 -8.48
CA TRP A 352 -8.29 -0.79 -9.05
C TRP A 352 -8.18 -1.08 -10.51
#